data_492ac55a125c89089a54e15ae7c30595
#
_entry.id   492ac55a125c89089a54e15ae7c30595
#
_cell.length_a   1.000
_cell.length_b   1.000
_cell.length_c   1.000
_cell.angle_alpha   90.00
_cell.angle_beta   90.00
_cell.angle_gamma   90.00
#
_symmetry.space_group_name_H-M   'P 1'
#
loop_
_entity.id
_entity.type
_entity.pdbx_description
1 polymer ?
#
loop_
_entity_poly.entity_id
_entity_poly.type
_entity_poly.pdbx_seq_one_letter_code
_entity_poly.pdbx_strand_id
1 'polypeptide(L)'
;MAFEATKKEWCELYTFFRLLADGKVVLGTAEAKIGEMSWPIAVIQREEHDGTRRYYIEEESVRIEGETGVKSMPREDFGIVADLILQAVKSSSENDVTSPEGVEEFLDEAGIFDLEAKTEDRTDFSVAFWHPEAPVRGFNVRSRLSAMNPLLDGGRAANLKLEQSGIKFATPTVNKINALPESPNEVSERMMLIERLGGVLKYSDVADRVFRSNLLMIDLHFPRVLTEMIRIMHLDGISRISELTEVIKQMNPLKIKDELINKHCFLSLIHI
;
A
#
# COMPACT_ATOMS: atom_id res chain seq x y z
N MET A 1 13.93 -2.37 26.87
CA MET A 1 14.59 -3.53 26.17
C MET A 1 14.35 -3.36 24.71
N ALA A 2 15.41 -3.41 23.86
CA ALA A 2 15.25 -3.28 22.44
C ALA A 2 14.35 -4.40 21.90
N PHE A 3 13.34 -4.06 21.12
CA PHE A 3 12.45 -5.02 20.46
C PHE A 3 12.69 -4.99 18.95
N GLU A 4 12.27 -6.04 18.26
CA GLU A 4 12.35 -6.14 16.81
C GLU A 4 10.96 -6.02 16.20
N ALA A 5 10.89 -5.32 15.07
CA ALA A 5 9.69 -5.19 14.28
C ALA A 5 10.03 -5.19 12.79
N THR A 6 9.06 -5.52 11.96
CA THR A 6 9.24 -5.54 10.51
C THR A 6 9.42 -4.13 9.92
N LYS A 7 10.09 -4.04 8.78
CA LYS A 7 10.19 -2.78 8.05
C LYS A 7 8.84 -2.17 7.72
N LYS A 8 7.80 -3.00 7.54
CA LYS A 8 6.43 -2.51 7.29
C LYS A 8 5.91 -1.74 8.51
N GLU A 9 5.98 -2.34 9.70
CA GLU A 9 5.54 -1.74 10.95
C GLU A 9 6.29 -0.43 11.24
N TRP A 10 7.62 -0.44 11.11
CA TRP A 10 8.42 0.76 11.28
C TRP A 10 8.11 1.86 10.26
N CYS A 11 7.81 1.51 9.00
CA CYS A 11 7.44 2.51 8.00
C CYS A 11 6.06 3.10 8.22
N GLU A 12 5.12 2.33 8.76
CA GLU A 12 3.81 2.86 9.18
C GLU A 12 3.99 3.89 10.30
N LEU A 13 4.74 3.53 11.35
CA LEU A 13 5.00 4.42 12.47
C LEU A 13 5.80 5.67 12.05
N TYR A 14 6.83 5.50 11.20
CA TYR A 14 7.56 6.63 10.61
C TYR A 14 6.66 7.61 9.90
N THR A 15 5.75 7.10 9.06
CA THR A 15 4.85 7.96 8.28
C THR A 15 3.89 8.71 9.19
N PHE A 16 3.35 8.03 10.18
CA PHE A 16 2.48 8.61 11.19
C PHE A 16 3.19 9.73 11.96
N PHE A 17 4.38 9.48 12.49
CA PHE A 17 5.15 10.48 13.24
C PHE A 17 5.58 11.65 12.38
N ARG A 18 5.98 11.39 11.13
CA ARG A 18 6.34 12.46 10.20
C ARG A 18 5.18 13.39 9.90
N LEU A 19 3.97 12.86 9.74
CA LEU A 19 2.77 13.67 9.55
C LEU A 19 2.42 14.50 10.81
N LEU A 20 2.60 13.95 12.01
CA LEU A 20 2.44 14.70 13.25
C LEU A 20 3.44 15.85 13.37
N ALA A 21 4.71 15.59 13.05
CA ALA A 21 5.76 16.59 13.07
C ALA A 21 5.57 17.68 12.00
N ASP A 22 5.28 17.31 10.76
CA ASP A 22 5.13 18.27 9.66
C ASP A 22 3.81 19.05 9.74
N GLY A 23 2.77 18.45 10.32
CA GLY A 23 1.45 19.05 10.46
C GLY A 23 0.75 19.36 9.15
N LYS A 24 1.20 18.81 8.05
CA LYS A 24 0.63 19.05 6.71
C LYS A 24 0.92 17.90 5.76
N VAL A 25 0.07 17.77 4.75
CA VAL A 25 0.32 16.92 3.58
C VAL A 25 0.61 17.81 2.38
N VAL A 26 1.74 17.62 1.73
CA VAL A 26 2.10 18.31 0.49
C VAL A 26 1.44 17.59 -0.68
N LEU A 27 0.73 18.34 -1.52
CA LEU A 27 0.04 17.78 -2.68
C LEU A 27 1.02 17.58 -3.84
N GLY A 28 0.86 16.48 -4.58
CA GLY A 28 1.58 16.23 -5.81
C GLY A 28 0.97 17.01 -6.98
N THR A 29 1.78 17.22 -8.05
CA THR A 29 1.29 17.72 -9.33
C THR A 29 0.87 16.58 -10.25
N ALA A 30 0.19 16.89 -11.35
CA ALA A 30 -0.19 15.93 -12.38
C ALA A 30 1.03 15.21 -13.01
N GLU A 31 2.22 15.81 -12.95
CA GLU A 31 3.48 15.24 -13.43
C GLU A 31 4.22 14.42 -12.35
N ALA A 32 3.53 14.05 -11.27
CA ALA A 32 4.07 13.32 -10.13
C ALA A 32 5.28 13.99 -9.45
N LYS A 33 5.31 15.32 -9.45
CA LYS A 33 6.29 16.13 -8.73
C LYS A 33 5.70 16.63 -7.42
N ILE A 34 6.56 17.01 -6.48
CA ILE A 34 6.15 17.69 -5.25
C ILE A 34 5.56 19.04 -5.65
N GLY A 35 4.31 19.28 -5.26
CA GLY A 35 3.63 20.55 -5.49
C GLY A 35 3.97 21.61 -4.44
N GLU A 36 3.59 22.85 -4.72
CA GLU A 36 3.73 23.95 -3.76
C GLU A 36 2.56 24.01 -2.77
N MET A 37 1.42 23.41 -3.13
CA MET A 37 0.23 23.38 -2.28
C MET A 37 0.35 22.32 -1.19
N SER A 38 -0.12 22.68 0.01
CA SER A 38 -0.22 21.74 1.12
C SER A 38 -1.52 21.94 1.88
N TRP A 39 -2.01 20.85 2.46
CA TRP A 39 -3.17 20.86 3.34
C TRP A 39 -2.72 20.70 4.79
N PRO A 40 -2.94 21.71 5.65
CA PRO A 40 -2.66 21.57 7.07
C PRO A 40 -3.55 20.49 7.69
N ILE A 41 -2.97 19.67 8.54
CA ILE A 41 -3.65 18.62 9.28
C ILE A 41 -4.24 19.21 10.56
N ALA A 42 -5.51 18.93 10.81
CA ALA A 42 -6.18 19.29 12.07
C ALA A 42 -6.01 18.19 13.11
N VAL A 43 -6.30 16.95 12.72
CA VAL A 43 -6.23 15.80 13.60
C VAL A 43 -5.92 14.53 12.81
N ILE A 44 -5.10 13.66 13.39
CA ILE A 44 -4.92 12.28 12.94
C ILE A 44 -5.62 11.37 13.95
N GLN A 45 -6.39 10.41 13.44
CA GLN A 45 -7.08 9.42 14.24
C GLN A 45 -6.51 8.04 13.92
N ARG A 46 -6.18 7.27 14.96
CA ARG A 46 -5.59 5.94 14.83
C ARG A 46 -6.28 4.99 15.84
N GLU A 47 -6.54 3.76 15.38
CA GLU A 47 -7.09 2.71 16.24
C GLU A 47 -5.94 1.97 16.94
N GLU A 48 -5.96 1.98 18.26
CA GLU A 48 -5.03 1.27 19.13
C GLU A 48 -5.76 0.10 19.80
N HIS A 49 -5.03 -0.78 20.52
CA HIS A 49 -5.66 -1.90 21.24
C HIS A 49 -6.64 -1.48 22.34
N ASP A 50 -6.47 -0.26 22.87
CA ASP A 50 -7.30 0.34 23.93
C ASP A 50 -8.36 1.29 23.39
N GLY A 51 -8.58 1.34 22.07
CA GLY A 51 -9.59 2.16 21.41
C GLY A 51 -9.01 3.24 20.50
N THR A 52 -9.89 4.10 20.01
CA THR A 52 -9.53 5.18 19.11
C THR A 52 -8.77 6.29 19.81
N ARG A 53 -7.60 6.65 19.28
CA ARG A 53 -6.85 7.82 19.70
C ARG A 53 -6.89 8.93 18.68
N ARG A 54 -6.95 10.18 19.16
CA ARG A 54 -6.93 11.39 18.35
C ARG A 54 -5.72 12.23 18.68
N TYR A 55 -4.98 12.60 17.64
CA TYR A 55 -3.75 13.37 17.70
C TYR A 55 -4.02 14.74 17.05
N TYR A 56 -4.28 15.74 17.89
CA TYR A 56 -4.54 17.11 17.43
C TYR A 56 -3.23 17.85 17.24
N ILE A 57 -3.04 18.43 16.06
CA ILE A 57 -1.83 19.17 15.72
C ILE A 57 -2.03 20.62 16.14
N GLU A 58 -1.27 21.04 17.11
CA GLU A 58 -1.19 22.41 17.62
C GLU A 58 0.09 23.08 17.10
N GLU A 59 0.34 24.36 17.45
CA GLU A 59 1.45 25.11 16.88
C GLU A 59 2.81 24.46 17.17
N GLU A 60 3.11 24.13 18.44
CA GLU A 60 4.38 23.54 18.87
C GLU A 60 4.22 22.13 19.48
N SER A 61 2.99 21.64 19.62
CA SER A 61 2.71 20.38 20.29
C SER A 61 1.73 19.50 19.53
N VAL A 62 1.69 18.24 19.90
CA VAL A 62 0.64 17.28 19.54
C VAL A 62 -0.12 16.95 20.81
N ARG A 63 -1.41 17.28 20.84
CA ARG A 63 -2.30 16.89 21.93
C ARG A 63 -2.94 15.56 21.60
N ILE A 64 -2.70 14.58 22.46
CA ILE A 64 -3.13 13.20 22.31
C ILE A 64 -4.33 12.96 23.22
N GLU A 65 -5.46 12.52 22.66
CA GLU A 65 -6.66 12.14 23.40
C GLU A 65 -6.96 10.65 23.17
N GLY A 66 -7.14 9.92 24.24
CA GLY A 66 -7.51 8.51 24.24
C GLY A 66 -8.34 8.16 25.46
N GLU A 67 -8.70 6.89 25.63
CA GLU A 67 -9.48 6.44 26.79
C GLU A 67 -8.76 6.70 28.14
N THR A 68 -7.45 6.69 28.16
CA THR A 68 -6.61 6.90 29.35
C THR A 68 -6.42 8.36 29.72
N GLY A 69 -6.95 9.31 28.93
CA GLY A 69 -6.89 10.73 29.21
C GLY A 69 -6.31 11.60 28.08
N VAL A 70 -5.86 12.80 28.45
CA VAL A 70 -5.29 13.79 27.52
C VAL A 70 -3.83 14.05 27.89
N LYS A 71 -2.97 14.12 26.88
CA LYS A 71 -1.54 14.36 27.00
C LYS A 71 -1.10 15.31 25.90
N SER A 72 -0.04 16.08 26.15
CA SER A 72 0.58 16.94 25.12
C SER A 72 2.08 16.67 25.06
N MET A 73 2.61 16.56 23.82
CA MET A 73 4.02 16.31 23.56
C MET A 73 4.54 17.28 22.49
N PRO A 74 5.82 17.69 22.55
CA PRO A 74 6.39 18.55 21.51
C PRO A 74 6.33 17.93 20.13
N ARG A 75 5.97 18.71 19.12
CA ARG A 75 5.95 18.24 17.71
C ARG A 75 7.32 17.83 17.20
N GLU A 76 8.36 18.54 17.64
CA GLU A 76 9.74 18.29 17.26
C GLU A 76 10.19 16.88 17.63
N ASP A 77 9.77 16.36 18.77
CA ASP A 77 10.13 15.02 19.24
C ASP A 77 9.64 13.93 18.30
N PHE A 78 8.41 14.07 17.76
CA PHE A 78 7.90 13.15 16.74
C PHE A 78 8.77 13.17 15.47
N GLY A 79 9.28 14.34 15.08
CA GLY A 79 10.19 14.49 13.95
C GLY A 79 11.53 13.80 14.16
N ILE A 80 12.12 14.00 15.32
CA ILE A 80 13.39 13.37 15.71
C ILE A 80 13.25 11.84 15.70
N VAL A 81 12.21 11.32 16.34
CA VAL A 81 11.95 9.87 16.41
C VAL A 81 11.67 9.29 15.02
N ALA A 82 10.91 10.00 14.19
CA ALA A 82 10.68 9.59 12.80
C ALA A 82 12.01 9.46 12.03
N ASP A 83 12.90 10.40 12.16
CA ASP A 83 14.21 10.37 11.48
C ASP A 83 15.10 9.22 11.97
N LEU A 84 15.08 8.91 13.27
CA LEU A 84 15.79 7.74 13.84
C LEU A 84 15.23 6.43 13.25
N ILE A 85 13.93 6.27 13.21
CA ILE A 85 13.27 5.10 12.62
C ILE A 85 13.66 4.95 11.14
N LEU A 86 13.56 6.02 10.35
CA LEU A 86 13.90 5.99 8.93
C LEU A 86 15.35 5.60 8.68
N GLN A 87 16.26 6.11 9.50
CA GLN A 87 17.67 5.78 9.41
C GLN A 87 17.94 4.30 9.72
N ALA A 88 17.32 3.76 10.76
CA ALA A 88 17.44 2.35 11.11
C ALA A 88 16.90 1.44 10.00
N VAL A 89 15.69 1.73 9.48
CA VAL A 89 15.07 0.96 8.38
C VAL A 89 15.92 0.98 7.11
N LYS A 90 16.52 2.13 6.76
CA LYS A 90 17.37 2.26 5.57
C LYS A 90 18.70 1.55 5.71
N SER A 91 19.28 1.53 6.91
CA SER A 91 20.59 0.91 7.15
C SER A 91 20.53 -0.62 7.31
N SER A 92 19.38 -1.17 7.66
CA SER A 92 19.21 -2.63 7.77
C SER A 92 19.07 -3.29 6.40
N SER A 93 19.75 -4.43 6.21
CA SER A 93 19.54 -5.34 5.07
C SER A 93 18.41 -6.34 5.33
N GLU A 94 18.03 -6.55 6.59
CA GLU A 94 17.03 -7.52 7.02
C GLU A 94 15.63 -6.91 7.02
N ASN A 95 14.60 -7.76 7.02
CA ASN A 95 13.21 -7.30 7.11
C ASN A 95 12.85 -6.89 8.54
N ASP A 96 13.40 -7.57 9.53
CA ASP A 96 13.20 -7.25 10.94
C ASP A 96 14.30 -6.29 11.40
N VAL A 97 13.90 -5.21 12.05
CA VAL A 97 14.77 -4.10 12.45
C VAL A 97 14.60 -3.88 13.94
N THR A 98 15.72 -3.85 14.64
CA THR A 98 15.73 -3.54 16.08
C THR A 98 15.37 -2.07 16.32
N SER A 99 14.61 -1.81 17.38
CA SER A 99 14.24 -0.45 17.80
C SER A 99 15.48 0.42 17.99
N PRO A 100 15.54 1.63 17.39
CA PRO A 100 16.60 2.58 17.67
C PRO A 100 16.59 3.03 19.14
N GLU A 101 17.75 3.38 19.66
CA GLU A 101 17.90 3.92 21.02
C GLU A 101 17.01 5.16 21.22
N GLY A 102 16.28 5.22 22.32
CA GLY A 102 15.38 6.31 22.69
C GLY A 102 13.98 6.22 22.09
N VAL A 103 13.74 5.33 21.11
CA VAL A 103 12.41 5.19 20.48
C VAL A 103 11.44 4.51 21.43
N GLU A 104 11.86 3.52 22.21
CA GLU A 104 11.01 2.82 23.16
C GLU A 104 10.51 3.76 24.27
N GLU A 105 11.41 4.55 24.83
CA GLU A 105 11.07 5.53 25.86
C GLU A 105 10.06 6.56 25.34
N PHE A 106 10.25 6.99 24.10
CA PHE A 106 9.31 7.89 23.44
C PHE A 106 7.94 7.25 23.21
N LEU A 107 7.89 5.99 22.78
CA LEU A 107 6.63 5.25 22.60
C LEU A 107 5.88 5.10 23.93
N ASP A 108 6.59 4.74 24.99
CA ASP A 108 6.03 4.66 26.34
C ASP A 108 5.51 6.02 26.82
N GLU A 109 6.28 7.08 26.57
CA GLU A 109 5.87 8.44 26.89
C GLU A 109 4.67 8.87 26.06
N ALA A 110 4.62 8.59 24.77
CA ALA A 110 3.45 8.86 23.91
C ALA A 110 2.25 7.95 24.23
N GLY A 111 2.50 6.86 24.94
CA GLY A 111 1.50 5.83 25.25
C GLY A 111 1.14 5.01 24.01
N ILE A 112 2.04 4.89 23.03
CA ILE A 112 1.83 4.12 21.81
C ILE A 112 2.43 2.73 22.01
N PHE A 113 1.57 1.71 22.10
CA PHE A 113 1.96 0.33 22.34
C PHE A 113 1.80 -0.55 21.09
N ASP A 114 1.10 -0.07 20.08
CA ASP A 114 0.86 -0.78 18.83
C ASP A 114 1.65 -0.12 17.69
N LEU A 115 2.53 -0.87 17.06
CA LEU A 115 3.28 -0.38 15.89
C LEU A 115 2.38 -0.31 14.65
N GLU A 116 1.46 -1.27 14.50
CA GLU A 116 0.41 -1.25 13.47
C GLU A 116 -0.94 -0.89 14.08
N ALA A 117 -1.75 -0.11 13.36
CA ALA A 117 -3.10 0.20 13.76
C ALA A 117 -3.99 -1.05 13.85
N LYS A 118 -4.91 -1.10 14.82
CA LYS A 118 -5.82 -2.23 15.05
C LYS A 118 -7.14 -2.03 14.32
N THR A 119 -7.12 -2.04 12.99
CA THR A 119 -8.30 -1.84 12.16
C THR A 119 -8.71 -3.12 11.42
N GLU A 120 -10.00 -3.26 11.14
CA GLU A 120 -10.54 -4.33 10.30
C GLU A 120 -10.45 -4.00 8.79
N ASP A 121 -10.44 -2.72 8.43
CA ASP A 121 -10.52 -2.20 7.07
C ASP A 121 -9.18 -1.85 6.42
N ARG A 122 -8.06 -2.14 7.10
CA ARG A 122 -6.68 -1.81 6.68
C ARG A 122 -6.36 -0.31 6.59
N THR A 123 -7.15 0.53 7.22
CA THR A 123 -6.82 1.95 7.36
C THR A 123 -5.84 2.11 8.50
N ASP A 124 -4.60 2.51 8.22
CA ASP A 124 -3.58 2.65 9.25
C ASP A 124 -3.86 3.88 10.12
N PHE A 125 -4.34 4.96 9.52
CA PHE A 125 -4.85 6.14 10.23
C PHE A 125 -5.75 7.00 9.34
N SER A 126 -6.61 7.78 9.97
CA SER A 126 -7.48 8.75 9.29
C SER A 126 -7.03 10.18 9.58
N VAL A 127 -7.07 11.05 8.58
CA VAL A 127 -6.63 12.44 8.67
C VAL A 127 -7.79 13.38 8.37
N ALA A 128 -8.04 14.33 9.27
CA ALA A 128 -8.88 15.48 9.01
C ALA A 128 -8.00 16.72 8.79
N PHE A 129 -8.34 17.51 7.81
CA PHE A 129 -7.58 18.69 7.40
C PHE A 129 -8.28 19.99 7.81
N TRP A 130 -7.49 21.05 8.01
CA TRP A 130 -8.00 22.43 8.12
C TRP A 130 -8.39 22.99 6.74
N HIS A 131 -9.17 22.22 6.00
CA HIS A 131 -9.65 22.61 4.68
C HIS A 131 -11.14 22.30 4.57
N PRO A 132 -12.01 23.31 4.32
CA PRO A 132 -13.46 23.15 4.42
C PRO A 132 -14.04 22.12 3.44
N GLU A 133 -13.37 21.87 2.33
CA GLU A 133 -13.81 20.93 1.30
C GLU A 133 -13.11 19.56 1.39
N ALA A 134 -12.13 19.41 2.28
CA ALA A 134 -11.42 18.15 2.43
C ALA A 134 -12.16 17.22 3.40
N PRO A 135 -12.75 16.12 2.93
CA PRO A 135 -13.32 15.13 3.82
C PRO A 135 -12.22 14.44 4.64
N VAL A 136 -12.61 13.83 5.76
CA VAL A 136 -11.73 12.91 6.48
C VAL A 136 -11.30 11.79 5.53
N ARG A 137 -9.99 11.52 5.49
CA ARG A 137 -9.40 10.51 4.60
C ARG A 137 -8.67 9.45 5.41
N GLY A 138 -9.01 8.19 5.14
CA GLY A 138 -8.22 7.06 5.59
C GLY A 138 -6.97 6.90 4.73
N PHE A 139 -5.85 6.62 5.38
CA PHE A 139 -4.57 6.37 4.74
C PHE A 139 -4.12 4.95 5.04
N ASN A 140 -3.50 4.33 4.05
CA ASN A 140 -2.81 3.07 4.19
C ASN A 140 -1.37 3.24 3.70
N VAL A 141 -0.41 2.99 4.56
CA VAL A 141 1.01 3.20 4.27
C VAL A 141 1.55 2.05 3.43
N ARG A 142 2.22 2.39 2.34
CA ARG A 142 2.91 1.42 1.48
C ARG A 142 4.35 1.86 1.28
N SER A 143 5.27 1.13 1.89
CA SER A 143 6.69 1.44 1.84
C SER A 143 7.41 0.63 0.76
N ARG A 144 8.32 1.29 0.03
CA ARG A 144 9.27 0.61 -0.87
C ARG A 144 10.50 0.07 -0.13
N LEU A 145 10.64 0.35 1.15
CA LEU A 145 11.70 -0.18 1.99
C LEU A 145 11.37 -1.58 2.54
N SER A 146 10.10 -1.97 2.52
CA SER A 146 9.64 -3.32 2.80
C SER A 146 9.58 -4.15 1.52
N ALA A 147 9.64 -5.48 1.65
CA ALA A 147 9.56 -6.41 0.52
C ALA A 147 8.17 -6.47 -0.16
N MET A 148 7.20 -5.72 0.33
CA MET A 148 5.83 -5.73 -0.17
C MET A 148 5.70 -5.07 -1.53
N ASN A 149 4.99 -5.73 -2.46
CA ASN A 149 4.57 -5.13 -3.72
C ASN A 149 3.15 -4.56 -3.56
N PRO A 150 2.98 -3.21 -3.56
CA PRO A 150 1.68 -2.58 -3.30
C PRO A 150 0.57 -2.99 -4.25
N LEU A 151 0.87 -3.33 -5.51
CA LEU A 151 -0.12 -3.78 -6.49
C LEU A 151 -0.61 -5.21 -6.24
N LEU A 152 0.18 -6.03 -5.54
CA LEU A 152 -0.17 -7.43 -5.24
C LEU A 152 -0.82 -7.60 -3.87
N ASP A 153 -0.79 -6.57 -3.01
CA ASP A 153 -1.38 -6.61 -1.68
C ASP A 153 -2.79 -6.00 -1.64
N GLY A 154 -3.68 -6.52 -2.46
CA GLY A 154 -5.07 -6.07 -2.54
C GLY A 154 -6.02 -6.65 -1.48
N GLY A 155 -5.57 -7.63 -0.69
CA GLY A 155 -6.43 -8.37 0.24
C GLY A 155 -7.41 -9.33 -0.43
N ARG A 156 -8.19 -10.06 0.40
CA ARG A 156 -9.08 -11.13 -0.07
C ARG A 156 -10.17 -10.65 -1.06
N ALA A 157 -10.66 -9.44 -0.89
CA ALA A 157 -11.70 -8.88 -1.75
C ALA A 157 -11.16 -8.40 -3.11
N ALA A 158 -9.86 -8.13 -3.22
CA ALA A 158 -9.25 -7.56 -4.42
C ALA A 158 -8.68 -8.62 -5.39
N ASN A 159 -9.30 -9.79 -5.47
CA ASN A 159 -8.85 -10.87 -6.34
C ASN A 159 -9.37 -10.70 -7.76
N LEU A 160 -8.45 -10.72 -8.72
CA LEU A 160 -8.74 -10.79 -10.15
C LEU A 160 -8.77 -12.26 -10.60
N LYS A 161 -9.67 -12.58 -11.51
CA LYS A 161 -9.79 -13.91 -12.09
C LYS A 161 -9.18 -13.97 -13.47
N LEU A 162 -8.24 -14.89 -13.63
CA LEU A 162 -7.66 -15.24 -14.92
C LEU A 162 -8.24 -16.58 -15.36
N GLU A 163 -8.56 -16.70 -16.63
CA GLU A 163 -8.90 -17.97 -17.28
C GLU A 163 -7.77 -18.44 -18.18
N GLN A 164 -7.54 -19.72 -18.18
CA GLN A 164 -6.59 -20.36 -19.09
C GLN A 164 -7.28 -20.65 -20.43
N SER A 165 -6.65 -20.23 -21.51
CA SER A 165 -7.09 -20.44 -22.89
C SER A 165 -5.94 -20.96 -23.75
N GLY A 166 -6.17 -21.14 -25.04
CA GLY A 166 -5.19 -21.61 -26.01
C GLY A 166 -5.23 -23.12 -26.17
N ILE A 167 -4.74 -23.87 -25.18
CA ILE A 167 -4.77 -25.34 -25.21
C ILE A 167 -5.64 -25.90 -24.08
N LYS A 168 -6.18 -27.10 -24.29
CA LYS A 168 -6.89 -27.83 -23.23
C LYS A 168 -5.91 -28.76 -22.54
N PHE A 169 -5.66 -28.52 -21.27
CA PHE A 169 -4.83 -29.41 -20.45
C PHE A 169 -5.52 -30.72 -20.14
N ALA A 170 -4.76 -31.81 -20.20
CA ALA A 170 -5.20 -33.10 -19.69
C ALA A 170 -5.26 -33.09 -18.14
N THR A 171 -6.12 -33.91 -17.56
CA THR A 171 -6.30 -34.01 -16.09
C THR A 171 -4.98 -34.16 -15.31
N PRO A 172 -4.02 -35.01 -15.72
CA PRO A 172 -2.74 -35.11 -15.02
C PRO A 172 -1.95 -33.80 -14.99
N THR A 173 -2.02 -33.01 -16.08
CA THR A 173 -1.36 -31.71 -16.16
C THR A 173 -2.01 -30.71 -15.20
N VAL A 174 -3.35 -30.66 -15.16
CA VAL A 174 -4.10 -29.83 -14.21
C VAL A 174 -3.76 -30.20 -12.76
N ASN A 175 -3.73 -31.50 -12.46
CA ASN A 175 -3.35 -31.97 -11.12
C ASN A 175 -1.92 -31.55 -10.74
N LYS A 176 -0.97 -31.60 -11.68
CA LYS A 176 0.42 -31.13 -11.45
C LYS A 176 0.47 -29.63 -11.16
N ILE A 177 -0.30 -28.82 -11.88
CA ILE A 177 -0.38 -27.37 -11.65
C ILE A 177 -0.98 -27.06 -10.27
N ASN A 178 -2.03 -27.79 -9.89
CA ASN A 178 -2.71 -27.61 -8.60
C ASN A 178 -1.93 -28.15 -7.40
N ALA A 179 -0.98 -29.08 -7.63
CA ALA A 179 -0.16 -29.68 -6.59
C ALA A 179 1.15 -28.91 -6.33
N LEU A 180 1.32 -27.72 -6.88
CA LEU A 180 2.45 -26.86 -6.52
C LEU A 180 2.39 -26.54 -5.02
N PRO A 181 3.54 -26.62 -4.31
CA PRO A 181 3.59 -26.35 -2.88
C PRO A 181 3.22 -24.89 -2.59
N GLU A 182 2.64 -24.68 -1.42
CA GLU A 182 2.40 -23.31 -0.91
C GLU A 182 3.75 -22.60 -0.70
N SER A 183 3.91 -21.45 -1.30
CA SER A 183 5.10 -20.62 -1.19
C SER A 183 4.70 -19.14 -1.36
N PRO A 184 5.51 -18.18 -0.94
CA PRO A 184 5.27 -16.75 -1.22
C PRO A 184 5.15 -16.44 -2.72
N ASN A 185 5.73 -17.28 -3.57
CA ASN A 185 5.74 -17.12 -5.03
C ASN A 185 4.77 -18.08 -5.75
N GLU A 186 3.93 -18.81 -5.01
CA GLU A 186 3.04 -19.84 -5.57
C GLU A 186 2.23 -19.37 -6.77
N VAL A 187 1.67 -18.18 -6.70
CA VAL A 187 0.86 -17.60 -7.80
C VAL A 187 1.71 -17.41 -9.05
N SER A 188 2.90 -16.81 -8.91
CA SER A 188 3.84 -16.60 -10.04
C SER A 188 4.31 -17.92 -10.64
N GLU A 189 4.66 -18.88 -9.79
CA GLU A 189 5.12 -20.22 -10.22
C GLU A 189 4.02 -20.95 -10.99
N ARG A 190 2.79 -20.90 -10.50
CA ARG A 190 1.62 -21.49 -11.15
C ARG A 190 1.32 -20.83 -12.49
N MET A 191 1.35 -19.52 -12.56
CA MET A 191 1.15 -18.76 -13.81
C MET A 191 2.26 -19.06 -14.84
N MET A 192 3.53 -19.05 -14.42
CA MET A 192 4.67 -19.40 -15.27
C MET A 192 4.58 -20.84 -15.80
N LEU A 193 4.16 -21.79 -14.97
CA LEU A 193 3.99 -23.18 -15.37
C LEU A 193 2.89 -23.32 -16.43
N ILE A 194 1.75 -22.63 -16.26
CA ILE A 194 0.66 -22.63 -17.24
C ILE A 194 1.13 -22.11 -18.59
N GLU A 195 1.82 -20.97 -18.63
CA GLU A 195 2.32 -20.39 -19.90
C GLU A 195 3.43 -21.23 -20.53
N ARG A 196 4.33 -21.78 -19.72
CA ARG A 196 5.38 -22.71 -20.20
C ARG A 196 4.79 -23.96 -20.85
N LEU A 197 3.64 -24.42 -20.40
CA LEU A 197 2.92 -25.56 -20.99
C LEU A 197 2.07 -25.16 -22.21
N GLY A 198 2.15 -23.89 -22.67
CA GLY A 198 1.44 -23.38 -23.84
C GLY A 198 0.02 -22.87 -23.57
N GLY A 199 -0.37 -22.77 -22.29
CA GLY A 199 -1.60 -22.06 -21.92
C GLY A 199 -1.43 -20.56 -22.04
N VAL A 200 -2.53 -19.84 -22.25
CA VAL A 200 -2.57 -18.38 -22.29
C VAL A 200 -3.52 -17.91 -21.19
N LEU A 201 -3.02 -17.09 -20.29
CA LEU A 201 -3.80 -16.50 -19.21
C LEU A 201 -4.43 -15.19 -19.68
N LYS A 202 -5.74 -15.06 -19.51
CA LYS A 202 -6.52 -13.87 -19.88
C LYS A 202 -7.42 -13.44 -18.76
N TYR A 203 -7.69 -12.14 -18.67
CA TYR A 203 -8.71 -11.62 -17.77
C TYR A 203 -10.07 -12.30 -18.03
N SER A 204 -10.66 -12.80 -16.98
CA SER A 204 -12.02 -13.38 -16.98
C SER A 204 -13.00 -12.50 -16.23
N ASP A 205 -12.73 -12.22 -14.95
CA ASP A 205 -13.61 -11.43 -14.09
C ASP A 205 -12.86 -10.93 -12.84
N VAL A 206 -13.60 -10.30 -11.94
CA VAL A 206 -13.17 -9.93 -10.59
C VAL A 206 -13.93 -10.79 -9.57
N ALA A 207 -13.26 -11.24 -8.52
CA ALA A 207 -13.88 -12.18 -7.58
C ALA A 207 -15.01 -11.55 -6.76
N ASP A 208 -14.80 -10.32 -6.28
CA ASP A 208 -15.77 -9.59 -5.47
C ASP A 208 -16.62 -8.61 -6.30
N ARG A 209 -17.94 -8.56 -6.02
CA ARG A 209 -18.88 -7.71 -6.77
C ARG A 209 -18.65 -6.22 -6.54
N VAL A 210 -18.35 -5.83 -5.30
CA VAL A 210 -18.17 -4.41 -4.96
C VAL A 210 -16.87 -3.93 -5.57
N PHE A 211 -15.79 -4.71 -5.42
CA PHE A 211 -14.51 -4.40 -6.04
C PHE A 211 -14.61 -4.30 -7.57
N ARG A 212 -15.33 -5.25 -8.21
CA ARG A 212 -15.64 -5.19 -9.65
C ARG A 212 -16.34 -3.89 -10.04
N SER A 213 -17.39 -3.51 -9.29
CA SER A 213 -18.13 -2.27 -9.55
C SER A 213 -17.24 -1.05 -9.42
N ASN A 214 -16.42 -0.99 -8.38
CA ASN A 214 -15.48 0.12 -8.16
C ASN A 214 -14.45 0.26 -9.30
N LEU A 215 -13.89 -0.85 -9.77
CA LEU A 215 -12.97 -0.83 -10.92
C LEU A 215 -13.64 -0.37 -12.21
N LEU A 216 -14.88 -0.83 -12.47
CA LEU A 216 -15.66 -0.44 -13.65
C LEU A 216 -16.10 1.04 -13.60
N MET A 217 -16.29 1.61 -12.40
CA MET A 217 -16.57 3.05 -12.24
C MET A 217 -15.38 3.92 -12.61
N ILE A 218 -14.15 3.41 -12.51
CA ILE A 218 -12.96 4.12 -12.99
C ILE A 218 -12.97 4.17 -14.51
N ASP A 219 -13.09 3.03 -15.16
CA ASP A 219 -13.26 2.86 -16.61
C ASP A 219 -13.58 1.40 -16.94
N LEU A 220 -14.33 1.16 -18.03
CA LEU A 220 -14.70 -0.18 -18.48
C LEU A 220 -13.49 -1.08 -18.85
N HIS A 221 -12.38 -0.48 -19.24
CA HIS A 221 -11.15 -1.21 -19.59
C HIS A 221 -10.24 -1.40 -18.38
N PHE A 222 -10.44 -0.65 -17.29
CA PHE A 222 -9.52 -0.62 -16.17
C PHE A 222 -9.27 -2.00 -15.52
N PRO A 223 -10.28 -2.86 -15.26
CA PRO A 223 -10.04 -4.20 -14.72
C PRO A 223 -9.12 -5.05 -15.59
N ARG A 224 -9.25 -4.92 -16.93
CA ARG A 224 -8.41 -5.65 -17.88
C ARG A 224 -6.97 -5.15 -17.88
N VAL A 225 -6.77 -3.83 -17.90
CA VAL A 225 -5.43 -3.21 -17.84
C VAL A 225 -4.74 -3.59 -16.54
N LEU A 226 -5.43 -3.48 -15.41
CA LEU A 226 -4.91 -3.87 -14.10
C LEU A 226 -4.52 -5.36 -14.07
N THR A 227 -5.34 -6.24 -14.64
CA THR A 227 -5.04 -7.67 -14.73
C THR A 227 -3.78 -7.94 -15.56
N GLU A 228 -3.61 -7.28 -16.69
CA GLU A 228 -2.40 -7.44 -17.52
C GLU A 228 -1.16 -6.91 -16.78
N MET A 229 -1.26 -5.81 -16.07
CA MET A 229 -0.15 -5.33 -15.24
C MET A 229 0.26 -6.37 -14.19
N ILE A 230 -0.70 -6.91 -13.46
CA ILE A 230 -0.45 -7.94 -12.43
C ILE A 230 0.11 -9.22 -13.07
N ARG A 231 -0.41 -9.63 -14.22
CA ARG A 231 0.11 -10.79 -14.95
C ARG A 231 1.58 -10.61 -15.34
N ILE A 232 1.95 -9.48 -15.91
CA ILE A 232 3.33 -9.15 -16.28
C ILE A 232 4.23 -9.09 -15.04
N MET A 233 3.74 -8.51 -13.93
CA MET A 233 4.48 -8.50 -12.67
C MET A 233 4.81 -9.91 -12.17
N HIS A 234 3.87 -10.83 -12.26
CA HIS A 234 4.09 -12.22 -11.83
C HIS A 234 4.98 -13.02 -12.78
N LEU A 235 4.86 -12.79 -14.10
CA LEU A 235 5.58 -13.56 -15.11
C LEU A 235 6.99 -13.03 -15.39
N ASP A 236 7.14 -11.70 -15.46
CA ASP A 236 8.36 -11.05 -15.92
C ASP A 236 9.10 -10.33 -14.78
N GLY A 237 8.52 -10.26 -13.57
CA GLY A 237 9.11 -9.61 -12.41
C GLY A 237 9.19 -8.07 -12.52
N ILE A 238 8.51 -7.48 -13.51
CA ILE A 238 8.50 -6.03 -13.71
C ILE A 238 7.58 -5.39 -12.68
N SER A 239 8.09 -4.47 -11.86
CA SER A 239 7.33 -3.83 -10.77
C SER A 239 7.12 -2.32 -10.95
N ARG A 240 7.83 -1.68 -11.88
CA ARG A 240 7.69 -0.25 -12.14
C ARG A 240 6.53 0.02 -13.08
N ILE A 241 5.61 0.90 -12.66
CA ILE A 241 4.42 1.26 -13.46
C ILE A 241 4.80 1.77 -14.86
N SER A 242 5.85 2.58 -14.97
CA SER A 242 6.33 3.08 -16.26
C SER A 242 6.76 1.95 -17.22
N GLU A 243 7.51 0.98 -16.71
CA GLU A 243 7.96 -0.18 -17.50
C GLU A 243 6.76 -1.08 -17.86
N LEU A 244 5.87 -1.36 -16.92
CA LEU A 244 4.63 -2.11 -17.16
C LEU A 244 3.78 -1.44 -18.26
N THR A 245 3.66 -0.11 -18.22
CA THR A 245 2.91 0.64 -19.22
C THR A 245 3.49 0.46 -20.64
N GLU A 246 4.80 0.55 -20.78
CA GLU A 246 5.45 0.37 -22.07
C GLU A 246 5.32 -1.07 -22.59
N VAL A 247 5.47 -2.07 -21.71
CA VAL A 247 5.26 -3.48 -22.07
C VAL A 247 3.82 -3.73 -22.54
N ILE A 248 2.82 -3.18 -21.82
CA ILE A 248 1.41 -3.33 -22.22
C ILE A 248 1.13 -2.66 -23.57
N LYS A 249 1.71 -1.49 -23.86
CA LYS A 249 1.59 -0.84 -25.17
C LYS A 249 2.19 -1.68 -26.29
N GLN A 250 3.40 -2.20 -26.08
CA GLN A 250 4.10 -3.02 -27.08
C GLN A 250 3.36 -4.32 -27.38
N MET A 251 2.93 -5.03 -26.36
CA MET A 251 2.18 -6.28 -26.51
C MET A 251 0.74 -6.04 -26.94
N ASN A 252 0.14 -4.97 -26.45
CA ASN A 252 -1.26 -4.54 -26.63
C ASN A 252 -2.27 -5.70 -26.74
N PRO A 253 -2.30 -6.63 -25.78
CA PRO A 253 -3.15 -7.82 -25.84
C PRO A 253 -4.64 -7.43 -25.80
N LEU A 254 -4.95 -6.24 -25.31
CA LEU A 254 -6.31 -5.72 -25.17
C LEU A 254 -6.78 -4.95 -26.42
N LYS A 255 -5.88 -4.66 -27.36
CA LYS A 255 -6.17 -3.88 -28.60
C LYS A 255 -6.83 -2.54 -28.29
N ILE A 256 -6.37 -1.83 -27.28
CA ILE A 256 -6.85 -0.50 -26.89
C ILE A 256 -5.81 0.58 -27.27
N LYS A 257 -6.27 1.82 -27.39
CA LYS A 257 -5.41 2.94 -27.74
C LYS A 257 -4.40 3.25 -26.64
N ASP A 258 -3.17 3.62 -27.01
CA ASP A 258 -2.09 3.97 -26.07
C ASP A 258 -2.48 5.08 -25.10
N GLU A 259 -3.30 6.05 -25.53
CA GLU A 259 -3.81 7.12 -24.68
C GLU A 259 -4.64 6.59 -23.51
N LEU A 260 -5.46 5.54 -23.76
CA LEU A 260 -6.24 4.87 -22.70
C LEU A 260 -5.32 4.07 -21.77
N ILE A 261 -4.31 3.39 -22.30
CA ILE A 261 -3.33 2.68 -21.50
C ILE A 261 -2.61 3.67 -20.58
N ASN A 262 -2.11 4.78 -21.11
CA ASN A 262 -1.48 5.83 -20.33
C ASN A 262 -2.40 6.38 -19.23
N LYS A 263 -3.65 6.70 -19.57
CA LYS A 263 -4.64 7.19 -18.62
C LYS A 263 -4.81 6.22 -17.46
N HIS A 264 -4.96 4.94 -17.73
CA HIS A 264 -5.20 3.95 -16.68
C HIS A 264 -3.97 3.65 -15.85
N CYS A 265 -2.80 3.56 -16.47
CA CYS A 265 -1.57 3.24 -15.76
C CYS A 265 -1.06 4.40 -14.91
N PHE A 266 -1.15 5.64 -15.38
CA PHE A 266 -0.60 6.79 -14.66
C PHE A 266 -1.61 7.55 -13.81
N LEU A 267 -2.87 7.68 -14.24
CA LEU A 267 -3.85 8.49 -13.52
C LEU A 267 -4.69 7.68 -12.53
N SER A 268 -5.05 6.45 -12.87
CA SER A 268 -5.96 5.67 -12.04
C SER A 268 -5.23 4.87 -10.94
N LEU A 269 -4.00 4.39 -11.18
CA LEU A 269 -3.24 3.63 -10.18
C LEU A 269 -2.63 4.51 -9.07
N ILE A 270 -2.51 5.81 -9.29
CA ILE A 270 -2.09 6.76 -8.25
C ILE A 270 -3.21 7.00 -7.22
N HIS A 271 -4.45 6.70 -7.56
CA HIS A 271 -5.63 6.94 -6.73
C HIS A 271 -6.24 5.66 -6.12
N ILE A 272 -5.62 4.51 -6.32
CA ILE A 272 -5.94 3.25 -5.66
C ILE A 272 -5.03 3.03 -4.48
#